data_fe2694f173c100deb87ca2d5f6d3be9e
#
_entry.id   fe2694f173c100deb87ca2d5f6d3be9e
#
_cell.length_a   1.000
_cell.length_b   1.000
_cell.length_c   1.000
_cell.angle_alpha   90.00
_cell.angle_beta   90.00
_cell.angle_gamma   90.00
#
_symmetry.space_group_name_H-M   'P 1'
#
loop_
_entity.id
_entity.type
_entity.pdbx_description
1 polymer ?
#
loop_
_entity_poly.entity_id
_entity_poly.type
_entity_poly.pdbx_seq_one_letter_code
_entity_poly.pdbx_strand_id
1 'polypeptide(L)'
;MKRFPELKPNFWDVIVVLAVIALAALSAMTVLRGGTETGALTAVVTADGQEIDRFAPADLLDAPRTYSYNGVTLTVAAEDGNGLRVSSSDCPTQDCVRTGTISRSGQSIVCLPARIVIQLTGGAADSSGVDIVIG
;
A
#
# COMPACT_ATOMS: atom_id res chain seq x y z
N MET A 1 30.25 22.25 -41.26
CA MET A 1 28.99 21.50 -41.40
C MET A 1 29.31 20.04 -41.51
N LYS A 2 29.01 19.27 -40.50
CA LYS A 2 29.19 17.81 -40.57
C LYS A 2 28.06 17.26 -41.42
N ARG A 3 28.41 16.75 -42.61
CA ARG A 3 27.47 16.00 -43.42
C ARG A 3 27.16 14.69 -42.69
N PHE A 4 25.93 14.54 -42.30
CA PHE A 4 25.46 13.25 -41.80
C PHE A 4 25.48 12.28 -43.00
N PRO A 5 26.05 11.08 -42.87
CA PRO A 5 25.98 10.10 -43.93
C PRO A 5 24.53 9.79 -44.24
N GLU A 6 24.14 9.87 -45.49
CA GLU A 6 22.84 9.39 -45.93
C GLU A 6 22.79 7.86 -45.72
N LEU A 7 22.26 7.50 -44.60
CA LEU A 7 21.95 6.13 -44.28
C LEU A 7 20.77 5.71 -45.16
N LYS A 8 21.04 4.98 -46.20
CA LYS A 8 19.96 4.31 -46.94
C LYS A 8 19.36 3.27 -46.02
N PRO A 9 18.07 3.42 -45.64
CA PRO A 9 17.46 2.46 -44.74
C PRO A 9 17.44 1.10 -45.45
N ASN A 10 18.16 0.15 -44.91
CA ASN A 10 18.07 -1.23 -45.34
C ASN A 10 16.76 -1.81 -44.77
N PHE A 11 16.16 -2.71 -45.52
CA PHE A 11 14.95 -3.44 -45.08
C PHE A 11 15.13 -4.05 -43.69
N TRP A 12 16.33 -4.47 -43.34
CA TRP A 12 16.70 -4.98 -42.03
C TRP A 12 16.62 -3.91 -40.92
N ASP A 13 16.99 -2.67 -41.21
CA ASP A 13 16.92 -1.56 -40.25
C ASP A 13 15.48 -1.23 -39.92
N VAL A 14 14.59 -1.28 -40.87
CA VAL A 14 13.17 -1.08 -40.66
C VAL A 14 12.57 -2.17 -39.75
N ILE A 15 12.99 -3.43 -39.96
CA ILE A 15 12.55 -4.56 -39.12
C ILE A 15 13.05 -4.37 -37.70
N VAL A 16 14.31 -3.98 -37.49
CA VAL A 16 14.86 -3.74 -36.15
C VAL A 16 14.15 -2.60 -35.44
N VAL A 17 13.92 -1.49 -36.14
CA VAL A 17 13.20 -0.34 -35.56
C VAL A 17 11.76 -0.72 -35.18
N LEU A 18 11.07 -1.44 -36.04
CA LEU A 18 9.71 -1.92 -35.74
C LEU A 18 9.71 -2.90 -34.56
N ALA A 19 10.71 -3.77 -34.46
CA ALA A 19 10.84 -4.70 -33.33
C ALA A 19 11.10 -3.94 -32.01
N VAL A 20 11.95 -2.92 -32.03
CA VAL A 20 12.22 -2.08 -30.85
C VAL A 20 10.97 -1.31 -30.42
N ILE A 21 10.24 -0.72 -31.37
CA ILE A 21 8.99 0.00 -31.09
C ILE A 21 7.94 -0.96 -30.54
N ALA A 22 7.82 -2.16 -31.07
CA ALA A 22 6.88 -3.17 -30.59
C ALA A 22 7.22 -3.61 -29.17
N LEU A 23 8.50 -3.84 -28.86
CA LEU A 23 8.97 -4.17 -27.51
C LEU A 23 8.73 -3.02 -26.53
N ALA A 24 9.01 -1.79 -26.94
CA ALA A 24 8.75 -0.61 -26.12
C ALA A 24 7.25 -0.42 -25.85
N ALA A 25 6.40 -0.63 -26.84
CA ALA A 25 4.95 -0.56 -26.71
C ALA A 25 4.42 -1.67 -25.78
N LEU A 26 4.93 -2.89 -25.90
CA LEU A 26 4.58 -4.00 -25.01
C LEU A 26 4.99 -3.73 -23.56
N SER A 27 6.20 -3.20 -23.35
CA SER A 27 6.67 -2.87 -22.01
C SER A 27 5.88 -1.71 -21.40
N ALA A 28 5.57 -0.68 -22.18
CA ALA A 28 4.71 0.42 -21.74
C ALA A 28 3.31 -0.07 -21.40
N MET A 29 2.76 -0.99 -22.16
CA MET A 29 1.42 -1.54 -21.93
C MET A 29 1.37 -2.42 -20.68
N THR A 30 2.44 -3.15 -20.36
CA THR A 30 2.55 -3.90 -19.12
C THR A 30 2.69 -2.98 -17.90
N VAL A 31 3.47 -1.92 -18.00
CA VAL A 31 3.62 -0.92 -16.92
C VAL A 31 2.32 -0.15 -16.72
N LEU A 32 1.63 0.27 -17.77
CA LEU A 32 0.35 0.97 -17.66
C LEU A 32 -0.77 0.06 -17.17
N ARG A 33 -0.75 -1.21 -17.50
CA ARG A 33 -1.69 -2.21 -16.97
C ARG A 33 -1.34 -2.67 -15.56
N GLY A 34 -0.04 -2.74 -15.23
CA GLY A 34 0.42 -3.04 -13.88
C GLY A 34 0.28 -1.86 -12.91
N GLY A 35 0.08 -0.64 -13.41
CA GLY A 35 -0.11 0.56 -12.59
C GLY A 35 -1.51 0.76 -12.03
N THR A 36 -2.44 -0.13 -12.32
CA THR A 36 -3.79 -0.17 -11.75
C THR A 36 -4.07 -1.47 -11.00
N GLU A 37 -3.05 -2.08 -10.47
CA GLU A 37 -3.27 -2.89 -9.30
C GLU A 37 -3.49 -1.90 -8.15
N THR A 38 -4.68 -1.35 -8.09
CA THR A 38 -5.30 -1.02 -6.84
C THR A 38 -5.44 -2.34 -6.10
N GLY A 39 -4.34 -2.89 -5.68
CA GLY A 39 -4.35 -3.98 -4.73
C GLY A 39 -5.17 -3.47 -3.56
N ALA A 40 -6.28 -4.12 -3.29
CA ALA A 40 -7.13 -3.73 -2.19
C ALA A 40 -6.27 -3.59 -0.95
N LEU A 41 -6.29 -2.41 -0.33
CA LEU A 41 -5.60 -2.19 0.92
C LEU A 41 -6.13 -3.21 1.93
N THR A 42 -5.23 -3.82 2.66
CA THR A 42 -5.55 -4.74 3.73
C THR A 42 -5.00 -4.18 5.03
N ALA A 43 -5.85 -4.08 6.03
CA ALA A 43 -5.44 -3.71 7.37
C ALA A 43 -5.07 -4.97 8.14
N VAL A 44 -3.89 -4.98 8.70
CA VAL A 44 -3.40 -6.03 9.59
C VAL A 44 -3.33 -5.47 11.00
N VAL A 45 -4.03 -6.09 11.91
CA VAL A 45 -4.04 -5.73 13.32
C VAL A 45 -3.18 -6.72 14.09
N THR A 46 -2.17 -6.21 14.73
CA THR A 46 -1.29 -7.00 15.60
C THR A 46 -1.41 -6.54 17.04
N ALA A 47 -1.44 -7.49 17.95
CA ALA A 47 -1.37 -7.24 19.38
C ALA A 47 -0.17 -7.98 19.96
N ASP A 48 0.69 -7.26 20.66
CA ASP A 48 1.93 -7.79 21.24
C ASP A 48 2.80 -8.56 20.22
N GLY A 49 2.83 -8.07 18.97
CA GLY A 49 3.59 -8.66 17.87
C GLY A 49 2.93 -9.85 17.16
N GLN A 50 1.74 -10.24 17.60
CA GLN A 50 0.97 -11.31 16.96
C GLN A 50 -0.20 -10.75 16.17
N GLU A 51 -0.38 -11.21 14.95
CA GLU A 51 -1.54 -10.87 14.15
C GLU A 51 -2.81 -11.45 14.77
N ILE A 52 -3.76 -10.58 15.09
CA ILE A 52 -5.04 -10.95 15.69
C ILE A 52 -6.20 -10.81 14.73
N ASP A 53 -6.07 -9.94 13.74
CA ASP A 53 -7.12 -9.73 12.75
C ASP A 53 -6.54 -9.19 11.43
N ARG A 54 -7.28 -9.42 10.35
CA ARG A 54 -6.95 -8.93 9.00
C ARG A 54 -8.24 -8.67 8.24
N PHE A 55 -8.39 -7.47 7.69
CA PHE A 55 -9.58 -7.07 6.96
C PHE A 55 -9.26 -5.99 5.91
N ALA A 56 -10.17 -5.79 4.98
CA ALA A 56 -10.11 -4.64 4.08
C ALA A 56 -10.74 -3.40 4.73
N PRO A 57 -10.21 -2.19 4.53
CA PRO A 57 -10.83 -0.98 5.07
C PRO A 57 -12.31 -0.82 4.68
N ALA A 58 -12.67 -1.29 3.49
CA ALA A 58 -14.05 -1.28 3.02
C ALA A 58 -15.02 -2.09 3.91
N ASP A 59 -14.53 -3.15 4.56
CA ASP A 59 -15.36 -3.98 5.46
C ASP A 59 -15.79 -3.23 6.72
N LEU A 60 -15.11 -2.15 7.06
CA LEU A 60 -15.43 -1.31 8.20
C LEU A 60 -16.49 -0.23 7.90
N LEU A 61 -16.86 -0.03 6.65
CA LEU A 61 -17.91 0.93 6.29
C LEU A 61 -19.27 0.54 6.87
N ASP A 62 -19.53 -0.76 6.94
CA ASP A 62 -20.77 -1.31 7.44
C ASP A 62 -20.77 -1.41 8.99
N ALA A 63 -19.62 -1.71 9.57
CA ALA A 63 -19.51 -1.85 11.02
C ALA A 63 -18.08 -1.59 11.52
N PRO A 64 -17.88 -0.66 12.44
CA PRO A 64 -16.60 -0.47 13.10
C PRO A 64 -16.23 -1.71 13.92
N ARG A 65 -14.93 -1.98 14.02
CA ARG A 65 -14.40 -3.09 14.82
C ARG A 65 -13.76 -2.58 16.10
N THR A 66 -14.04 -3.27 17.19
CA THR A 66 -13.50 -2.95 18.50
C THR A 66 -12.51 -4.04 18.93
N TYR A 67 -11.36 -3.60 19.38
CA TYR A 67 -10.31 -4.46 19.91
C TYR A 67 -10.03 -4.08 21.36
N SER A 68 -9.88 -5.07 22.21
CA SER A 68 -9.50 -4.88 23.59
C SER A 68 -8.27 -5.72 23.90
N TYR A 69 -7.22 -5.08 24.34
CA TYR A 69 -5.99 -5.74 24.73
C TYR A 69 -5.29 -4.96 25.84
N ASN A 70 -4.71 -5.69 26.78
CA ASN A 70 -3.98 -5.13 27.91
C ASN A 70 -4.78 -4.06 28.71
N GLY A 71 -6.09 -4.24 28.82
CA GLY A 71 -6.97 -3.31 29.55
C GLY A 71 -7.33 -2.03 28.78
N VAL A 72 -6.92 -1.92 27.54
CA VAL A 72 -7.27 -0.79 26.67
C VAL A 72 -8.18 -1.27 25.53
N THR A 73 -9.26 -0.56 25.33
CA THR A 73 -10.22 -0.81 24.26
C THR A 73 -10.10 0.30 23.23
N LEU A 74 -10.02 -0.08 21.97
CA LEU A 74 -10.01 0.86 20.84
C LEU A 74 -10.99 0.42 19.77
N THR A 75 -11.59 1.39 19.11
CA THR A 75 -12.53 1.16 18.01
C THR A 75 -11.95 1.72 16.72
N VAL A 76 -11.89 0.87 15.71
CA VAL A 76 -11.40 1.20 14.37
C VAL A 76 -12.59 1.35 13.45
N ALA A 77 -12.63 2.46 12.72
CA ALA A 77 -13.67 2.76 11.74
C ALA A 77 -13.05 3.10 10.39
N ALA A 78 -13.79 2.81 9.34
CA ALA A 78 -13.41 3.26 8.00
C ALA A 78 -13.72 4.74 7.81
N GLU A 79 -12.92 5.37 6.96
CA GLU A 79 -13.20 6.70 6.44
C GLU A 79 -13.05 6.64 4.91
N ASP A 80 -14.08 7.04 4.21
CA ASP A 80 -14.14 7.12 2.74
C ASP A 80 -13.78 5.83 1.96
N GLY A 81 -13.97 4.66 2.58
CA GLY A 81 -13.81 3.35 1.93
C GLY A 81 -12.39 2.87 1.69
N ASN A 82 -11.40 3.75 1.70
CA ASN A 82 -9.99 3.41 1.53
C ASN A 82 -9.13 3.72 2.75
N GLY A 83 -9.61 4.58 3.63
CA GLY A 83 -8.93 4.96 4.85
C GLY A 83 -9.52 4.27 6.07
N LEU A 84 -8.72 4.20 7.12
CA LEU A 84 -9.17 3.79 8.44
C LEU A 84 -8.56 4.68 9.52
N ARG A 85 -9.27 4.80 10.62
CA ARG A 85 -8.80 5.52 11.80
C ARG A 85 -9.28 4.85 13.07
N VAL A 86 -8.64 5.15 14.17
CA VAL A 86 -9.16 4.85 15.50
C VAL A 86 -10.16 5.94 15.88
N SER A 87 -11.43 5.59 15.93
CA SER A 87 -12.51 6.54 16.24
C SER A 87 -12.59 6.85 17.72
N SER A 88 -12.27 5.87 18.55
CA SER A 88 -12.24 6.04 20.02
C SER A 88 -11.25 5.06 20.65
N SER A 89 -10.69 5.44 21.79
CA SER A 89 -9.82 4.58 22.57
C SER A 89 -9.85 5.00 24.05
N ASP A 90 -9.72 4.03 24.94
CA ASP A 90 -9.53 4.27 26.38
C ASP A 90 -8.07 4.54 26.73
N CYS A 91 -7.21 4.65 25.73
CA CYS A 91 -5.79 4.91 25.90
C CYS A 91 -5.57 6.27 26.60
N PRO A 92 -4.77 6.34 27.68
CA PRO A 92 -4.54 7.60 28.39
C PRO A 92 -3.82 8.66 27.55
N THR A 93 -2.97 8.27 26.61
CA THR A 93 -2.25 9.20 25.72
C THR A 93 -3.07 9.64 24.51
N GLN A 94 -4.06 8.87 24.08
CA GLN A 94 -4.91 9.12 22.90
C GLN A 94 -4.13 9.30 21.60
N ASP A 95 -2.89 8.83 21.54
CA ASP A 95 -2.02 8.99 20.36
C ASP A 95 -2.57 8.26 19.13
N CYS A 96 -3.18 7.09 19.33
CA CYS A 96 -3.82 6.33 18.26
C CYS A 96 -5.00 7.09 17.63
N VAL A 97 -5.79 7.79 18.43
CA VAL A 97 -6.89 8.65 17.93
C VAL A 97 -6.34 9.89 17.23
N ARG A 98 -5.29 10.48 17.78
CA ARG A 98 -4.64 11.69 17.23
C ARG A 98 -3.87 11.43 15.93
N THR A 99 -3.46 10.21 15.69
CA THR A 99 -2.79 9.82 14.44
C THR A 99 -3.66 10.15 13.22
N GLY A 100 -4.98 10.09 13.39
CA GLY A 100 -5.92 10.40 12.33
C GLY A 100 -6.08 9.26 11.34
N THR A 101 -6.50 9.60 10.13
CA THR A 101 -6.80 8.62 9.07
C THR A 101 -5.54 8.18 8.36
N ILE A 102 -5.37 6.87 8.21
CA ILE A 102 -4.37 6.26 7.34
C ILE A 102 -5.05 5.65 6.11
N SER A 103 -4.48 5.87 4.94
CA SER A 103 -5.09 5.46 3.67
C SER A 103 -4.09 4.91 2.65
N ARG A 104 -2.83 4.82 3.02
CA ARG A 104 -1.76 4.35 2.13
C ARG A 104 -1.10 3.10 2.69
N SER A 105 -0.66 2.24 1.80
CA SER A 105 0.19 1.11 2.16
C SER A 105 1.44 1.57 2.91
N GLY A 106 1.83 0.86 3.96
CA GLY A 106 2.97 1.20 4.80
C GLY A 106 2.66 2.16 5.96
N GLN A 107 1.50 2.81 5.97
CA GLN A 107 1.07 3.60 7.13
C GLN A 107 0.57 2.71 8.25
N SER A 108 0.79 3.14 9.49
CA SER A 108 0.36 2.40 10.67
C SER A 108 -0.14 3.34 11.77
N ILE A 109 -1.04 2.80 12.58
CA ILE A 109 -1.47 3.43 13.84
C ILE A 109 -0.97 2.53 14.97
N VAL A 110 -0.27 3.13 15.92
CA VAL A 110 0.31 2.40 17.06
C VAL A 110 -0.34 2.89 18.35
N CYS A 111 -0.87 1.95 19.13
CA CYS A 111 -1.31 2.19 20.50
C CYS A 111 -0.35 1.49 21.46
N LEU A 112 0.58 2.24 22.04
CA LEU A 112 1.61 1.70 22.92
C LEU A 112 1.04 1.07 24.20
N PRO A 113 0.08 1.70 24.91
CA PRO A 113 -0.50 1.10 26.11
C PRO A 113 -1.21 -0.23 25.84
N ALA A 114 -1.91 -0.32 24.71
CA ALA A 114 -2.57 -1.56 24.28
C ALA A 114 -1.64 -2.53 23.58
N ARG A 115 -0.43 -2.11 23.17
CA ARG A 115 0.48 -2.87 22.29
C ARG A 115 -0.19 -3.34 20.99
N ILE A 116 -1.14 -2.55 20.51
CA ILE A 116 -1.84 -2.80 19.25
C ILE A 116 -1.21 -1.94 18.16
N VAL A 117 -0.92 -2.56 17.03
CA VAL A 117 -0.47 -1.91 15.80
C VAL A 117 -1.46 -2.26 14.69
N ILE A 118 -1.96 -1.24 14.03
CA ILE A 118 -2.82 -1.37 12.85
C ILE A 118 -2.01 -0.88 11.66
N GLN A 119 -1.66 -1.77 10.76
CA GLN A 119 -0.84 -1.46 9.58
C GLN A 119 -1.64 -1.68 8.31
N LEU A 120 -1.61 -0.70 7.41
CA LEU A 120 -2.11 -0.88 6.06
C LEU A 120 -1.04 -1.52 5.19
N THR A 121 -1.40 -2.64 4.60
CA THR A 121 -0.62 -3.34 3.60
C THR A 121 -1.46 -3.53 2.35
N GLY A 122 -0.84 -3.79 1.25
CA GLY A 122 -1.55 -3.98 -0.01
C GLY A 122 -1.17 -2.92 -1.04
N GLY A 123 -1.80 -2.95 -2.19
CA GLY A 123 -1.20 -2.44 -3.38
C GLY A 123 -0.21 -3.46 -3.91
N ALA A 124 0.29 -3.30 -5.10
CA ALA A 124 1.28 -4.19 -5.68
C ALA A 124 2.38 -4.48 -4.64
N ALA A 125 2.45 -5.72 -4.26
CA ALA A 125 3.27 -6.24 -3.20
C ALA A 125 4.63 -5.56 -3.14
N ASP A 126 4.88 -4.82 -2.10
CA ASP A 126 6.24 -4.70 -1.60
C ASP A 126 6.62 -6.05 -0.98
N SER A 127 6.84 -7.01 -1.87
CA SER A 127 7.53 -8.25 -1.54
C SER A 127 9.04 -8.02 -1.36
N SER A 128 9.49 -6.79 -1.42
CA SER A 128 10.76 -6.42 -0.87
C SER A 128 10.60 -6.31 0.64
N GLY A 129 10.67 -7.45 1.29
CA GLY A 129 10.89 -7.51 2.72
C GLY A 129 12.18 -6.79 3.06
N VAL A 130 12.15 -5.48 3.02
CA VAL A 130 13.10 -4.66 3.71
C VAL A 130 12.58 -4.56 5.12
N ASP A 131 12.85 -5.60 5.87
CA ASP A 131 12.83 -5.56 7.30
C ASP A 131 13.94 -4.58 7.72
N ILE A 132 13.66 -3.30 7.66
CA ILE A 132 14.50 -2.33 8.34
C ILE A 132 14.09 -2.39 9.79
N VAL A 133 14.64 -3.37 10.48
CA VAL A 133 14.68 -3.36 11.94
C VAL A 133 15.67 -2.27 12.33
N ILE A 134 15.18 -1.09 12.55
CA ILE A 134 15.92 -0.07 13.27
C ILE A 134 15.68 -0.40 14.74
N GLY A 135 16.58 -1.21 15.25
CA GLY A 135 16.63 -1.49 16.66
C GLY A 135 17.10 -0.28 17.46
#